data_2c560a51ba1813e60e71682bb111d844
#
_entry.id   2c560a51ba1813e60e71682bb111d844
#
_cell.length_a   1.000
_cell.length_b   1.000
_cell.length_c   1.000
_cell.angle_alpha   90.00
_cell.angle_beta   90.00
_cell.angle_gamma   90.00
#
_symmetry.space_group_name_H-M   'P 1'
#
loop_
_entity.id
_entity.type
_entity.pdbx_description
1 polymer ?
#
loop_
_entity_poly.entity_id
_entity_poly.type
_entity_poly.pdbx_seq_one_letter_code
_entity_poly.pdbx_strand_id
1 'polypeptide(L)'
;MAPSARIVLKPVATVSDVPVSEDSPTSELEIRADSGGVRLAGTLWRPVGEAVAGVLMHPGSGPSDRDNDVLFPPIREHLLGAGIAVCSFDKRGVGGSAGSWLEAGLFAQADDLIAALAVFESESRRDLPLGLFGHSQGGWVVVEAASRGVPVAFVITNSGPGVSPARQERYSLANKLTGDRVPETLATYDAVVAVMRERPGLAAGLQQLDADGVPYRELPGLEFVFEDEAIWRLFAEISDYDPAPALSRIAAPVLAIFGAADKITPAEESVVALRAAVRPELLQVEVFPDGDHRLLHGDPPRFVDGYLDRISSFVLGSCSPPGRPGMIAA
;
A
#
# COMPACT_ATOMS: atom_id res chain seq x y z
N MET A 1 -29.57 -0.58 18.60
CA MET A 1 -28.11 -0.36 18.63
C MET A 1 -27.45 -1.72 18.67
N ALA A 2 -27.04 -2.25 17.54
CA ALA A 2 -26.28 -3.48 17.45
C ALA A 2 -24.79 -3.19 17.75
N PRO A 3 -24.08 -4.08 18.46
CA PRO A 3 -22.66 -3.86 18.73
C PRO A 3 -21.86 -3.98 17.43
N SER A 4 -21.07 -2.95 17.14
CA SER A 4 -20.07 -2.94 16.07
C SER A 4 -19.16 -4.16 16.22
N ALA A 5 -19.17 -5.06 15.23
CA ALA A 5 -18.23 -6.16 15.16
C ALA A 5 -16.80 -5.59 15.06
N ARG A 6 -16.05 -5.69 16.12
CA ARG A 6 -14.61 -5.41 16.09
C ARG A 6 -13.96 -6.50 15.23
N ILE A 7 -13.48 -6.11 14.06
CA ILE A 7 -12.55 -6.93 13.28
C ILE A 7 -11.29 -7.05 14.14
N VAL A 8 -11.16 -8.19 14.83
CA VAL A 8 -9.96 -8.51 15.60
C VAL A 8 -8.95 -9.08 14.62
N LEU A 9 -8.20 -8.20 13.95
CA LEU A 9 -6.95 -8.61 13.33
C LEU A 9 -6.04 -9.09 14.48
N LYS A 10 -5.58 -10.34 14.41
CA LYS A 10 -4.65 -10.87 15.42
C LYS A 10 -3.47 -9.91 15.51
N PRO A 11 -3.02 -9.52 16.72
CA PRO A 11 -1.86 -8.65 16.87
C PRO A 11 -0.65 -9.33 16.23
N VAL A 12 -0.11 -8.69 15.22
CA VAL A 12 1.20 -9.03 14.65
C VAL A 12 2.24 -8.64 15.69
N ALA A 13 3.25 -9.47 15.87
CA ALA A 13 4.33 -9.27 16.84
C ALA A 13 4.85 -7.83 16.79
N THR A 14 4.97 -7.20 17.95
CA THR A 14 5.56 -5.88 18.11
C THR A 14 7.01 -5.92 17.66
N VAL A 15 7.39 -4.99 16.79
CA VAL A 15 8.80 -4.71 16.49
C VAL A 15 9.43 -4.23 17.79
N SER A 16 10.29 -5.04 18.40
CA SER A 16 10.99 -4.66 19.62
C SER A 16 12.19 -3.80 19.27
N ASP A 17 12.19 -2.60 19.87
CA ASP A 17 13.33 -1.76 20.20
C ASP A 17 14.41 -1.54 19.14
N VAL A 18 14.11 -0.72 18.14
CA VAL A 18 15.13 0.19 17.63
C VAL A 18 15.23 1.31 18.66
N PRO A 19 16.41 1.60 19.25
CA PRO A 19 16.52 2.68 20.22
C PRO A 19 16.19 4.00 19.54
N VAL A 20 15.07 4.59 19.93
CA VAL A 20 14.70 5.97 19.57
C VAL A 20 15.73 6.86 20.27
N SER A 21 16.59 7.53 19.52
CA SER A 21 17.44 8.57 20.09
C SER A 21 16.55 9.76 20.44
N GLU A 22 16.45 10.11 21.72
CA GLU A 22 15.64 11.23 22.22
C GLU A 22 16.10 12.63 21.75
N ASP A 23 17.09 12.72 20.86
CA ASP A 23 17.77 13.98 20.49
C ASP A 23 17.68 14.35 19.00
N SER A 24 16.60 14.01 18.28
CA SER A 24 16.43 14.54 16.92
C SER A 24 15.34 15.61 16.88
N PRO A 25 15.66 16.89 16.70
CA PRO A 25 14.67 17.95 16.51
C PRO A 25 14.03 17.85 15.11
N THR A 26 13.36 16.76 14.82
CA THR A 26 12.42 16.67 13.71
C THR A 26 11.18 17.46 14.07
N SER A 27 10.66 18.27 13.17
CA SER A 27 9.42 18.99 13.40
C SER A 27 8.24 18.20 12.83
N GLU A 28 7.16 18.14 13.61
CA GLU A 28 5.88 17.54 13.21
C GLU A 28 4.86 18.64 13.00
N LEU A 29 4.11 18.56 11.91
CA LEU A 29 3.01 19.45 11.59
C LEU A 29 1.77 18.64 11.27
N GLU A 30 0.71 18.77 12.08
CA GLU A 30 -0.60 18.25 11.74
C GLU A 30 -1.17 19.01 10.55
N ILE A 31 -1.54 18.27 9.51
CA ILE A 31 -2.07 18.83 8.27
C ILE A 31 -3.43 18.21 7.92
N ARG A 32 -4.18 18.88 7.07
CA ARG A 32 -5.50 18.42 6.64
C ARG A 32 -5.65 18.60 5.14
N ALA A 33 -6.24 17.60 4.49
CA ALA A 33 -6.63 17.68 3.09
C ALA A 33 -8.15 17.57 2.97
N ASP A 34 -8.72 18.19 1.95
CA ASP A 34 -10.11 17.98 1.55
C ASP A 34 -10.12 17.18 0.24
N SER A 35 -10.77 16.02 0.27
CA SER A 35 -10.95 15.16 -0.88
C SER A 35 -12.43 14.99 -1.18
N GLY A 36 -12.94 15.83 -2.08
CA GLY A 36 -14.35 15.78 -2.47
C GLY A 36 -15.34 16.01 -1.31
N GLY A 37 -15.00 16.89 -0.36
CA GLY A 37 -15.78 17.18 0.84
C GLY A 37 -15.49 16.26 2.03
N VAL A 38 -14.60 15.29 1.88
CA VAL A 38 -14.13 14.45 2.98
C VAL A 38 -12.82 15.02 3.53
N ARG A 39 -12.84 15.39 4.82
CA ARG A 39 -11.63 15.90 5.51
C ARG A 39 -10.75 14.76 5.95
N LEU A 40 -9.52 14.78 5.47
CA LEU A 40 -8.46 13.85 5.83
C LEU A 40 -7.50 14.52 6.81
N ALA A 41 -7.04 13.78 7.81
CA ALA A 41 -6.03 14.20 8.77
C ALA A 41 -4.73 13.47 8.51
N GLY A 42 -3.64 14.20 8.56
CA GLY A 42 -2.31 13.65 8.33
C GLY A 42 -1.25 14.41 9.11
N THR A 43 -0.03 13.94 9.04
CA THR A 43 1.13 14.57 9.64
C THR A 43 2.23 14.71 8.58
N LEU A 44 2.87 15.86 8.60
CA LEU A 44 4.11 16.15 7.89
C LEU A 44 5.25 16.17 8.88
N TRP A 45 6.20 15.26 8.72
CA TRP A 45 7.46 15.22 9.48
C TRP A 45 8.57 15.80 8.63
N ARG A 46 9.33 16.72 9.18
CA ARG A 46 10.46 17.35 8.50
C ARG A 46 11.78 16.92 9.15
N PRO A 47 12.82 16.63 8.36
CA PRO A 47 14.16 16.33 8.87
C PRO A 47 14.78 17.54 9.57
N VAL A 48 15.88 17.32 10.26
CA VAL A 48 16.75 18.41 10.72
C VAL A 48 17.34 19.13 9.50
N GLY A 49 17.18 20.46 9.44
CA GLY A 49 17.62 21.26 8.31
C GLY A 49 16.64 21.24 7.13
N GLU A 50 17.13 21.57 5.94
CA GLU A 50 16.32 21.59 4.73
C GLU A 50 16.16 20.20 4.16
N ALA A 51 14.91 19.81 3.87
CA ALA A 51 14.62 18.56 3.17
C ALA A 51 15.15 18.62 1.72
N VAL A 52 15.73 17.51 1.28
CA VAL A 52 16.24 17.36 -0.09
C VAL A 52 15.21 16.68 -1.03
N ALA A 53 14.25 15.97 -0.45
CA ALA A 53 13.12 15.31 -1.11
C ALA A 53 11.97 15.13 -0.12
N GLY A 54 10.80 14.72 -0.61
CA GLY A 54 9.67 14.34 0.24
C GLY A 54 8.99 13.06 -0.26
N VAL A 55 8.47 12.27 0.68
CA VAL A 55 7.75 11.02 0.44
C VAL A 55 6.36 11.09 1.07
N LEU A 56 5.31 10.98 0.26
CA LEU A 56 3.96 10.77 0.75
C LEU A 56 3.68 9.28 0.82
N MET A 57 3.43 8.78 2.03
CA MET A 57 3.20 7.36 2.29
C MET A 57 1.71 7.03 2.35
N HIS A 58 1.31 5.93 1.70
CA HIS A 58 -0.05 5.41 1.73
C HIS A 58 -0.09 3.98 2.28
N PRO A 59 -0.93 3.71 3.31
CA PRO A 59 -0.92 2.43 4.01
C PRO A 59 -1.60 1.29 3.23
N GLY A 60 -1.50 0.08 3.78
CA GLY A 60 -2.10 -1.15 3.28
C GLY A 60 -3.63 -1.21 3.39
N SER A 61 -4.22 -2.39 3.23
CA SER A 61 -5.68 -2.62 3.26
C SER A 61 -6.28 -2.43 4.66
N GLY A 62 -7.61 -2.26 4.68
CA GLY A 62 -8.39 -2.09 5.91
C GLY A 62 -8.37 -0.67 6.48
N PRO A 63 -8.87 -0.50 7.71
CA PRO A 63 -8.92 0.78 8.42
C PRO A 63 -7.56 1.17 8.99
N SER A 64 -6.63 1.51 8.10
CA SER A 64 -5.25 1.81 8.47
C SER A 64 -5.06 3.31 8.70
N ASP A 65 -4.37 3.64 9.77
CA ASP A 65 -3.94 4.99 10.10
C ASP A 65 -2.66 5.39 9.33
N ARG A 66 -2.19 6.61 9.60
CA ARG A 66 -0.98 7.19 9.00
C ARG A 66 0.31 6.46 9.34
N ASP A 67 0.32 5.62 10.36
CA ASP A 67 1.46 4.80 10.77
C ASP A 67 1.45 3.40 10.15
N ASN A 68 0.36 3.04 9.45
CA ASN A 68 0.18 1.70 8.90
C ASN A 68 0.50 0.62 9.94
N ASP A 69 -0.16 0.73 11.09
CA ASP A 69 0.17 -0.01 12.30
C ASP A 69 1.58 0.38 12.77
N VAL A 70 2.51 -0.54 12.85
CA VAL A 70 3.90 -0.32 13.29
C VAL A 70 4.91 -0.26 12.14
N LEU A 71 4.45 -0.32 10.89
CA LEU A 71 5.35 -0.46 9.73
C LEU A 71 6.00 0.86 9.32
N PHE A 72 5.24 1.96 9.29
CA PHE A 72 5.75 3.24 8.77
C PHE A 72 6.70 3.98 9.71
N PRO A 73 6.54 3.96 11.04
CA PRO A 73 7.42 4.71 11.93
C PRO A 73 8.92 4.47 11.69
N PRO A 74 9.44 3.24 11.68
CA PRO A 74 10.88 3.04 11.46
C PRO A 74 11.35 3.40 10.03
N ILE A 75 10.49 3.26 9.02
CA ILE A 75 10.80 3.73 7.65
C ILE A 75 10.88 5.24 7.65
N ARG A 76 9.93 5.93 8.28
CA ARG A 76 9.88 7.38 8.42
C ARG A 76 11.14 7.92 9.13
N GLU A 77 11.52 7.33 10.24
CA GLU A 77 12.72 7.73 10.99
C GLU A 77 13.99 7.62 10.14
N HIS A 78 14.14 6.52 9.41
CA HIS A 78 15.26 6.34 8.49
C HIS A 78 15.29 7.40 7.39
N LEU A 79 14.14 7.71 6.78
CA LEU A 79 14.03 8.72 5.72
C LEU A 79 14.33 10.12 6.26
N LEU A 80 13.82 10.47 7.44
CA LEU A 80 14.12 11.73 8.10
C LEU A 80 15.62 11.87 8.40
N GLY A 81 16.26 10.79 8.87
CA GLY A 81 17.72 10.71 9.07
C GLY A 81 18.52 10.92 7.77
N ALA A 82 17.95 10.57 6.61
CA ALA A 82 18.52 10.80 5.29
C ALA A 82 18.20 12.20 4.70
N GLY A 83 17.58 13.10 5.47
CA GLY A 83 17.20 14.44 5.01
C GLY A 83 15.95 14.47 4.13
N ILE A 84 15.10 13.44 4.18
CA ILE A 84 13.88 13.31 3.37
C ILE A 84 12.67 13.60 4.26
N ALA A 85 11.83 14.57 3.87
CA ALA A 85 10.57 14.82 4.56
C ALA A 85 9.57 13.69 4.29
N VAL A 86 8.74 13.38 5.30
CA VAL A 86 7.73 12.31 5.18
C VAL A 86 6.36 12.87 5.51
N CYS A 87 5.37 12.49 4.73
CA CYS A 87 3.97 12.82 4.96
C CYS A 87 3.13 11.55 4.90
N SER A 88 2.13 11.44 5.77
CA SER A 88 1.17 10.36 5.74
C SER A 88 -0.17 10.79 6.30
N PHE A 89 -1.26 10.18 5.82
CA PHE A 89 -2.63 10.51 6.22
C PHE A 89 -3.35 9.25 6.72
N ASP A 90 -4.24 9.46 7.69
CA ASP A 90 -5.20 8.44 8.09
C ASP A 90 -6.19 8.20 6.94
N LYS A 91 -6.54 6.95 6.67
CA LYS A 91 -7.62 6.64 5.73
C LYS A 91 -8.96 7.20 6.21
N ARG A 92 -9.93 7.33 5.32
CA ARG A 92 -11.30 7.78 5.65
C ARG A 92 -11.86 6.99 6.83
N GLY A 93 -12.43 7.68 7.81
CA GLY A 93 -13.04 7.08 9.01
C GLY A 93 -12.06 6.48 10.01
N VAL A 94 -10.75 6.75 9.85
CA VAL A 94 -9.69 6.29 10.75
C VAL A 94 -9.02 7.50 11.38
N GLY A 95 -8.57 7.38 12.63
CA GLY A 95 -7.84 8.42 13.34
C GLY A 95 -8.56 9.75 13.33
N GLY A 96 -7.95 10.77 12.73
CA GLY A 96 -8.52 12.11 12.58
C GLY A 96 -9.29 12.37 11.29
N SER A 97 -9.36 11.40 10.38
CA SER A 97 -10.05 11.52 9.09
C SER A 97 -11.54 11.25 9.18
N ALA A 98 -12.33 12.04 8.46
CA ALA A 98 -13.77 11.84 8.32
C ALA A 98 -14.11 10.74 7.29
N GLY A 99 -15.41 10.43 7.15
CA GLY A 99 -15.91 9.46 6.16
C GLY A 99 -15.83 8.02 6.62
N SER A 100 -15.75 7.09 5.68
CA SER A 100 -15.67 5.64 5.92
C SER A 100 -14.70 5.01 4.93
N TRP A 101 -13.78 4.17 5.40
CA TRP A 101 -12.87 3.42 4.54
C TRP A 101 -13.60 2.38 3.67
N LEU A 102 -14.78 1.92 4.11
CA LEU A 102 -15.64 1.00 3.36
C LEU A 102 -16.27 1.65 2.12
N GLU A 103 -16.31 2.98 2.07
CA GLU A 103 -16.81 3.75 0.93
C GLU A 103 -15.69 4.25 0.02
N ALA A 104 -14.46 3.83 0.27
CA ALA A 104 -13.28 4.27 -0.47
C ALA A 104 -12.58 3.08 -1.16
N GLY A 105 -13.03 2.73 -2.35
CA GLY A 105 -12.32 1.83 -3.26
C GLY A 105 -10.97 2.44 -3.72
N LEU A 106 -10.24 1.72 -4.57
CA LEU A 106 -8.89 2.15 -4.98
C LEU A 106 -8.87 3.52 -5.64
N PHE A 107 -9.88 3.84 -6.46
CA PHE A 107 -9.97 5.14 -7.14
C PHE A 107 -10.23 6.30 -6.18
N ALA A 108 -11.11 6.11 -5.19
CA ALA A 108 -11.37 7.12 -4.17
C ALA A 108 -10.16 7.33 -3.26
N GLN A 109 -9.42 6.26 -2.91
CA GLN A 109 -8.16 6.38 -2.17
C GLN A 109 -7.08 7.09 -3.00
N ALA A 110 -7.06 6.92 -4.32
CA ALA A 110 -6.16 7.67 -5.20
C ALA A 110 -6.52 9.17 -5.26
N ASP A 111 -7.82 9.52 -5.26
CA ASP A 111 -8.28 10.92 -5.14
C ASP A 111 -7.83 11.52 -3.80
N ASP A 112 -7.96 10.76 -2.70
CA ASP A 112 -7.51 11.16 -1.38
C ASP A 112 -5.99 11.42 -1.35
N LEU A 113 -5.22 10.53 -1.97
CA LEU A 113 -3.76 10.66 -2.03
C LEU A 113 -3.34 11.88 -2.87
N ILE A 114 -4.04 12.19 -3.96
CA ILE A 114 -3.79 13.38 -4.78
C ILE A 114 -4.10 14.66 -3.99
N ALA A 115 -5.22 14.68 -3.24
CA ALA A 115 -5.53 15.80 -2.37
C ALA A 115 -4.48 15.98 -1.26
N ALA A 116 -4.02 14.88 -0.67
CA ALA A 116 -2.94 14.85 0.32
C ALA A 116 -1.62 15.37 -0.27
N LEU A 117 -1.28 14.96 -1.49
CA LEU A 117 -0.07 15.43 -2.19
C LEU A 117 -0.09 16.94 -2.41
N ALA A 118 -1.21 17.51 -2.82
CA ALA A 118 -1.36 18.96 -3.00
C ALA A 118 -1.13 19.75 -1.70
N VAL A 119 -1.59 19.22 -0.56
CA VAL A 119 -1.31 19.82 0.75
C VAL A 119 0.17 19.68 1.10
N PHE A 120 0.76 18.48 0.89
CA PHE A 120 2.18 18.28 1.15
C PHE A 120 3.05 19.24 0.32
N GLU A 121 2.70 19.45 -0.96
CA GLU A 121 3.38 20.41 -1.84
C GLU A 121 3.25 21.83 -1.30
N SER A 122 2.07 22.27 -0.87
CA SER A 122 1.85 23.62 -0.34
C SER A 122 2.57 23.90 0.96
N GLU A 123 2.77 22.88 1.79
CA GLU A 123 3.49 22.95 3.07
C GLU A 123 4.99 22.73 2.94
N SER A 124 5.45 22.43 1.74
CA SER A 124 6.86 22.19 1.42
C SER A 124 7.52 23.39 0.76
N ARG A 125 8.85 23.37 0.72
CA ARG A 125 9.60 24.32 -0.10
C ARG A 125 9.21 24.16 -1.57
N ARG A 126 9.03 25.28 -2.26
CA ARG A 126 8.84 25.28 -3.71
C ARG A 126 9.99 24.52 -4.37
N ASP A 127 9.70 23.67 -5.32
CA ASP A 127 10.63 22.82 -6.04
C ASP A 127 11.22 21.64 -5.22
N LEU A 128 10.67 21.32 -4.04
CA LEU A 128 11.02 20.08 -3.36
C LEU A 128 10.50 18.89 -4.18
N PRO A 129 11.37 17.97 -4.64
CA PRO A 129 10.90 16.77 -5.32
C PRO A 129 10.06 15.91 -4.38
N LEU A 130 8.81 15.66 -4.75
CA LEU A 130 7.89 14.81 -3.99
C LEU A 130 7.64 13.51 -4.72
N GLY A 131 7.62 12.39 -3.99
CA GLY A 131 7.27 11.08 -4.52
C GLY A 131 6.25 10.35 -3.65
N LEU A 132 5.78 9.22 -4.16
CA LEU A 132 4.78 8.39 -3.51
C LEU A 132 5.38 7.07 -3.04
N PHE A 133 4.95 6.62 -1.87
CA PHE A 133 5.27 5.30 -1.32
C PHE A 133 3.98 4.59 -0.94
N GLY A 134 3.72 3.41 -1.48
CA GLY A 134 2.53 2.61 -1.16
C GLY A 134 2.88 1.21 -0.67
N HIS A 135 2.35 0.81 0.50
CA HIS A 135 2.51 -0.54 1.01
C HIS A 135 1.28 -1.40 0.67
N SER A 136 1.50 -2.62 0.19
CA SER A 136 0.42 -3.59 -0.07
C SER A 136 -0.67 -3.00 -0.97
N GLN A 137 -1.94 -2.92 -0.56
CA GLN A 137 -3.02 -2.22 -1.26
C GLN A 137 -2.62 -0.79 -1.65
N GLY A 138 -1.84 -0.10 -0.80
CA GLY A 138 -1.31 1.22 -1.10
C GLY A 138 -0.45 1.26 -2.37
N GLY A 139 0.13 0.14 -2.79
CA GLY A 139 0.84 0.01 -4.05
C GLY A 139 -0.06 0.29 -5.26
N TRP A 140 -1.28 -0.27 -5.28
CA TRP A 140 -2.26 0.05 -6.33
C TRP A 140 -2.70 1.51 -6.28
N VAL A 141 -2.88 2.06 -5.07
CA VAL A 141 -3.33 3.45 -4.88
C VAL A 141 -2.30 4.44 -5.41
N VAL A 142 -1.02 4.27 -5.08
CA VAL A 142 0.04 5.18 -5.56
C VAL A 142 0.25 5.06 -7.07
N VAL A 143 0.12 3.85 -7.63
CA VAL A 143 0.16 3.61 -9.08
C VAL A 143 -1.00 4.32 -9.78
N GLU A 144 -2.22 4.17 -9.26
CA GLU A 144 -3.41 4.83 -9.81
C GLU A 144 -3.27 6.36 -9.74
N ALA A 145 -2.86 6.91 -8.60
CA ALA A 145 -2.64 8.35 -8.44
C ALA A 145 -1.58 8.89 -9.42
N ALA A 146 -0.41 8.24 -9.49
CA ALA A 146 0.67 8.65 -10.40
C ALA A 146 0.27 8.57 -11.88
N SER A 147 -0.58 7.59 -12.25
CA SER A 147 -1.07 7.41 -13.62
C SER A 147 -1.97 8.54 -14.12
N ARG A 148 -2.50 9.37 -13.21
CA ARG A 148 -3.38 10.51 -13.52
C ARG A 148 -2.62 11.80 -13.85
N GLY A 149 -1.30 11.71 -13.99
CA GLY A 149 -0.44 12.82 -14.44
C GLY A 149 -0.12 13.85 -13.34
N VAL A 150 -0.27 13.48 -12.07
CA VAL A 150 0.24 14.33 -10.98
C VAL A 150 1.77 14.41 -11.04
N PRO A 151 2.37 15.59 -10.77
CA PRO A 151 3.80 15.79 -10.85
C PRO A 151 4.51 15.12 -9.66
N VAL A 152 4.94 13.86 -9.84
CA VAL A 152 5.75 13.14 -8.84
C VAL A 152 7.13 12.82 -9.37
N ALA A 153 8.13 12.95 -8.51
CA ALA A 153 9.53 12.69 -8.85
C ALA A 153 9.83 11.18 -8.92
N PHE A 154 9.09 10.35 -8.19
CA PHE A 154 9.25 8.90 -8.15
C PHE A 154 8.01 8.21 -7.54
N VAL A 155 7.91 6.90 -7.75
CA VAL A 155 6.90 6.03 -7.13
C VAL A 155 7.60 4.80 -6.53
N ILE A 156 7.25 4.46 -5.28
CA ILE A 156 7.72 3.24 -4.61
C ILE A 156 6.53 2.37 -4.29
N THR A 157 6.55 1.10 -4.71
CA THR A 157 5.59 0.09 -4.29
C THR A 157 6.29 -0.93 -3.39
N ASN A 158 5.89 -0.98 -2.13
CA ASN A 158 6.41 -1.91 -1.13
C ASN A 158 5.43 -3.07 -0.95
N SER A 159 5.78 -4.26 -1.40
CA SER A 159 4.88 -5.41 -1.49
C SER A 159 3.55 -5.07 -2.21
N GLY A 160 3.59 -4.07 -3.10
CA GLY A 160 2.46 -3.62 -3.88
C GLY A 160 2.25 -4.54 -5.07
N PRO A 161 1.08 -5.21 -5.20
CA PRO A 161 0.89 -6.23 -6.22
C PRO A 161 0.87 -5.63 -7.64
N GLY A 162 1.54 -6.30 -8.57
CA GLY A 162 1.43 -6.03 -10.01
C GLY A 162 0.23 -6.72 -10.67
N VAL A 163 -0.53 -7.49 -9.91
CA VAL A 163 -1.72 -8.26 -10.34
C VAL A 163 -2.98 -7.69 -9.69
N SER A 164 -4.17 -8.16 -10.11
CA SER A 164 -5.44 -7.71 -9.52
C SER A 164 -5.60 -8.13 -8.05
N PRO A 165 -6.44 -7.41 -7.26
CA PRO A 165 -6.78 -7.80 -5.90
C PRO A 165 -7.33 -9.22 -5.77
N ALA A 166 -8.18 -9.65 -6.67
CA ALA A 166 -8.67 -11.03 -6.68
C ALA A 166 -7.55 -12.06 -6.86
N ARG A 167 -6.58 -11.77 -7.74
CA ARG A 167 -5.43 -12.67 -7.95
C ARG A 167 -4.51 -12.70 -6.72
N GLN A 168 -4.28 -11.54 -6.11
CA GLN A 168 -3.47 -11.43 -4.90
C GLN A 168 -4.13 -12.20 -3.73
N GLU A 169 -5.45 -12.01 -3.50
CA GLU A 169 -6.13 -12.70 -2.40
C GLU A 169 -6.18 -14.22 -2.65
N ARG A 170 -6.38 -14.65 -3.90
CA ARG A 170 -6.31 -16.08 -4.26
C ARG A 170 -4.95 -16.70 -3.90
N TYR A 171 -3.84 -15.97 -4.14
CA TYR A 171 -2.50 -16.38 -3.76
C TYR A 171 -2.36 -16.44 -2.24
N SER A 172 -2.80 -15.39 -1.53
CA SER A 172 -2.81 -15.33 -0.07
C SER A 172 -3.57 -16.50 0.54
N LEU A 173 -4.75 -16.79 0.00
CA LEU A 173 -5.58 -17.92 0.43
C LEU A 173 -4.86 -19.26 0.21
N ALA A 174 -4.26 -19.47 -0.97
CA ALA A 174 -3.50 -20.68 -1.27
C ALA A 174 -2.36 -20.93 -0.29
N ASN A 175 -1.69 -19.87 0.18
CA ASN A 175 -0.59 -19.99 1.15
C ASN A 175 -1.05 -20.22 2.61
N LYS A 176 -2.33 -19.96 2.91
CA LYS A 176 -2.93 -20.23 4.23
C LYS A 176 -3.47 -21.66 4.34
N LEU A 177 -3.70 -22.31 3.20
CA LEU A 177 -4.31 -23.63 3.13
C LEU A 177 -3.26 -24.74 3.13
N THR A 178 -3.68 -25.91 3.64
CA THR A 178 -2.88 -27.15 3.59
C THR A 178 -3.79 -28.35 3.27
N GLY A 179 -3.24 -29.39 2.67
CA GLY A 179 -3.95 -30.65 2.41
C GLY A 179 -4.73 -30.68 1.10
N ASP A 180 -5.51 -31.74 0.92
CA ASP A 180 -6.14 -32.09 -0.37
C ASP A 180 -7.31 -31.18 -0.78
N ARG A 181 -7.86 -30.38 0.14
CA ARG A 181 -8.97 -29.46 -0.13
C ARG A 181 -8.56 -28.12 -0.74
N VAL A 182 -7.26 -27.87 -0.91
CA VAL A 182 -6.78 -26.59 -1.49
C VAL A 182 -7.40 -26.29 -2.87
N PRO A 183 -7.42 -27.21 -3.83
CA PRO A 183 -8.03 -26.92 -5.15
C PRO A 183 -9.52 -26.59 -5.06
N GLU A 184 -10.27 -27.31 -4.22
CA GLU A 184 -11.71 -27.09 -4.02
C GLU A 184 -11.99 -25.71 -3.39
N THR A 185 -11.24 -25.34 -2.36
CA THR A 185 -11.36 -24.04 -1.71
C THR A 185 -11.03 -22.89 -2.66
N LEU A 186 -10.00 -23.03 -3.49
CA LEU A 186 -9.66 -22.03 -4.50
C LEU A 186 -10.72 -21.94 -5.61
N ALA A 187 -11.33 -23.04 -6.00
CA ALA A 187 -12.46 -23.03 -6.95
C ALA A 187 -13.68 -22.32 -6.35
N THR A 188 -13.95 -22.54 -5.06
CA THR A 188 -14.99 -21.80 -4.32
C THR A 188 -14.72 -20.29 -4.31
N TYR A 189 -13.49 -19.88 -4.04
CA TYR A 189 -13.08 -18.47 -4.11
C TYR A 189 -13.28 -17.88 -5.51
N ASP A 190 -12.84 -18.61 -6.55
CA ASP A 190 -12.99 -18.17 -7.95
C ASP A 190 -14.47 -18.00 -8.34
N ALA A 191 -15.37 -18.86 -7.83
CA ALA A 191 -16.82 -18.74 -8.05
C ALA A 191 -17.40 -17.52 -7.33
N VAL A 192 -16.97 -17.23 -6.10
CA VAL A 192 -17.38 -16.01 -5.37
C VAL A 192 -16.95 -14.75 -6.12
N VAL A 193 -15.71 -14.70 -6.59
CA VAL A 193 -15.21 -13.57 -7.39
C VAL A 193 -16.00 -13.40 -8.68
N ALA A 194 -16.38 -14.51 -9.34
CA ALA A 194 -17.18 -14.45 -10.55
C ALA A 194 -18.56 -13.81 -10.31
N VAL A 195 -19.23 -14.13 -9.19
CA VAL A 195 -20.48 -13.46 -8.80
C VAL A 195 -20.26 -11.98 -8.47
N MET A 196 -19.20 -11.65 -7.74
CA MET A 196 -18.87 -10.26 -7.38
C MET A 196 -18.63 -9.37 -8.61
N ARG A 197 -18.11 -9.92 -9.70
CA ARG A 197 -17.89 -9.20 -10.97
C ARG A 197 -19.15 -8.57 -11.56
N GLU A 198 -20.28 -9.21 -11.36
CA GLU A 198 -21.57 -8.67 -11.79
C GLU A 198 -22.10 -7.59 -10.87
N ARG A 199 -21.39 -7.32 -9.76
CA ARG A 199 -21.69 -6.31 -8.74
C ARG A 199 -23.10 -6.38 -8.17
N PRO A 200 -23.63 -7.55 -7.83
CA PRO A 200 -24.91 -7.65 -7.12
C PRO A 200 -24.73 -7.10 -5.70
N GLY A 201 -25.83 -6.63 -5.09
CA GLY A 201 -25.83 -6.43 -3.63
C GLY A 201 -25.65 -7.77 -2.90
N LEU A 202 -25.22 -7.71 -1.63
CA LEU A 202 -24.91 -8.90 -0.83
C LEU A 202 -26.01 -9.96 -0.88
N ALA A 203 -27.27 -9.56 -0.61
CA ALA A 203 -28.38 -10.52 -0.58
C ALA A 203 -28.58 -11.27 -1.92
N ALA A 204 -28.46 -10.55 -3.05
CA ALA A 204 -28.59 -11.15 -4.37
C ALA A 204 -27.37 -12.03 -4.71
N GLY A 205 -26.17 -11.59 -4.34
CA GLY A 205 -24.94 -12.37 -4.52
C GLY A 205 -24.97 -13.69 -3.74
N LEU A 206 -25.38 -13.65 -2.45
CA LEU A 206 -25.51 -14.84 -1.63
C LEU A 206 -26.60 -15.78 -2.16
N GLN A 207 -27.74 -15.26 -2.64
CA GLN A 207 -28.79 -16.06 -3.26
C GLN A 207 -28.25 -16.79 -4.51
N GLN A 208 -27.44 -16.12 -5.34
CA GLN A 208 -26.83 -16.73 -6.51
C GLN A 208 -25.86 -17.85 -6.12
N LEU A 209 -24.96 -17.57 -5.14
CA LEU A 209 -24.00 -18.57 -4.64
C LEU A 209 -24.69 -19.79 -4.05
N ASP A 210 -25.78 -19.60 -3.27
CA ASP A 210 -26.58 -20.69 -2.71
C ASP A 210 -27.28 -21.50 -3.81
N ALA A 211 -27.82 -20.83 -4.87
CA ALA A 211 -28.45 -21.49 -6.00
C ALA A 211 -27.49 -22.32 -6.82
N ASP A 212 -26.23 -21.86 -6.95
CA ASP A 212 -25.16 -22.56 -7.65
C ASP A 212 -24.47 -23.63 -6.79
N GLY A 213 -24.87 -23.78 -5.53
CA GLY A 213 -24.28 -24.74 -4.59
C GLY A 213 -22.85 -24.44 -4.19
N VAL A 214 -22.43 -23.17 -4.26
CA VAL A 214 -21.08 -22.75 -3.90
C VAL A 214 -20.92 -22.69 -2.37
N PRO A 215 -19.97 -23.41 -1.76
CA PRO A 215 -19.81 -23.47 -0.30
C PRO A 215 -19.01 -22.27 0.23
N TYR A 216 -19.39 -21.06 -0.14
CA TYR A 216 -18.63 -19.81 0.17
C TYR A 216 -18.44 -19.56 1.66
N ARG A 217 -19.34 -20.06 2.52
CA ARG A 217 -19.23 -19.94 3.99
C ARG A 217 -18.06 -20.74 4.57
N GLU A 218 -17.45 -21.62 3.76
CA GLU A 218 -16.29 -22.41 4.15
C GLU A 218 -14.95 -21.74 3.76
N LEU A 219 -15.00 -20.55 3.14
CA LEU A 219 -13.78 -19.80 2.77
C LEU A 219 -13.11 -19.23 4.01
N PRO A 220 -11.92 -19.71 4.40
CA PRO A 220 -11.31 -19.33 5.66
C PRO A 220 -10.79 -17.89 5.61
N GLY A 221 -11.17 -17.11 6.64
CA GLY A 221 -10.74 -15.72 6.79
C GLY A 221 -11.44 -14.72 5.89
N LEU A 222 -12.51 -15.14 5.19
CA LEU A 222 -13.36 -14.28 4.36
C LEU A 222 -14.81 -14.22 4.87
N GLU A 223 -15.09 -14.76 6.04
CA GLU A 223 -16.43 -14.84 6.62
C GLU A 223 -17.10 -13.46 6.70
N PHE A 224 -16.33 -12.46 7.10
CA PHE A 224 -16.79 -11.07 7.25
C PHE A 224 -17.27 -10.44 5.94
N VAL A 225 -16.82 -10.93 4.78
CA VAL A 225 -17.25 -10.43 3.46
C VAL A 225 -18.71 -10.79 3.19
N PHE A 226 -19.19 -11.88 3.76
CA PHE A 226 -20.54 -12.42 3.56
C PHE A 226 -21.54 -11.95 4.62
N GLU A 227 -21.10 -11.10 5.55
CA GLU A 227 -21.92 -10.62 6.68
C GLU A 227 -22.25 -9.12 6.60
N ASP A 228 -21.54 -8.35 5.78
CA ASP A 228 -21.65 -6.89 5.70
C ASP A 228 -21.75 -6.42 4.25
N GLU A 229 -22.84 -5.69 3.93
CA GLU A 229 -23.11 -5.14 2.59
C GLU A 229 -22.03 -4.17 2.11
N ALA A 230 -21.47 -3.34 3.00
CA ALA A 230 -20.45 -2.37 2.61
C ALA A 230 -19.12 -3.06 2.30
N ILE A 231 -18.78 -4.09 3.08
CA ILE A 231 -17.59 -4.93 2.82
C ILE A 231 -17.74 -5.68 1.50
N TRP A 232 -18.90 -6.33 1.27
CA TRP A 232 -19.19 -7.02 0.03
C TRP A 232 -19.03 -6.09 -1.19
N ARG A 233 -19.61 -4.89 -1.12
CA ARG A 233 -19.51 -3.90 -2.21
C ARG A 233 -18.08 -3.45 -2.45
N LEU A 234 -17.33 -3.18 -1.39
CA LEU A 234 -15.93 -2.79 -1.50
C LEU A 234 -15.10 -3.90 -2.20
N PHE A 235 -15.27 -5.15 -1.78
CA PHE A 235 -14.59 -6.29 -2.41
C PHE A 235 -15.02 -6.46 -3.87
N ALA A 236 -16.31 -6.36 -4.18
CA ALA A 236 -16.83 -6.43 -5.55
C ALA A 236 -16.30 -5.28 -6.43
N GLU A 237 -16.10 -4.08 -5.87
CA GLU A 237 -15.56 -2.93 -6.59
C GLU A 237 -14.09 -3.12 -6.96
N ILE A 238 -13.27 -3.59 -6.00
CA ILE A 238 -11.82 -3.63 -6.19
C ILE A 238 -11.31 -4.93 -6.83
N SER A 239 -12.07 -6.05 -6.75
CA SER A 239 -11.60 -7.39 -7.11
C SER A 239 -10.96 -7.47 -8.49
N ASP A 240 -11.54 -6.81 -9.48
CA ASP A 240 -11.12 -6.85 -10.88
C ASP A 240 -10.24 -5.67 -11.31
N TYR A 241 -9.77 -4.86 -10.37
CA TYR A 241 -8.86 -3.79 -10.72
C TYR A 241 -7.62 -4.37 -11.43
N ASP A 242 -7.40 -3.95 -12.67
CA ASP A 242 -6.19 -4.28 -13.43
C ASP A 242 -5.19 -3.12 -13.30
N PRO A 243 -4.04 -3.30 -12.63
CA PRO A 243 -3.04 -2.25 -12.52
C PRO A 243 -2.28 -1.96 -13.82
N ALA A 244 -2.29 -2.84 -14.82
CA ALA A 244 -1.48 -2.71 -16.02
C ALA A 244 -1.72 -1.41 -16.81
N PRO A 245 -2.97 -0.96 -17.03
CA PRO A 245 -3.22 0.33 -17.68
C PRO A 245 -2.69 1.53 -16.91
N ALA A 246 -2.75 1.50 -15.58
CA ALA A 246 -2.20 2.58 -14.74
C ALA A 246 -0.67 2.56 -14.76
N LEU A 247 -0.06 1.39 -14.59
CA LEU A 247 1.39 1.18 -14.65
C LEU A 247 1.99 1.70 -15.97
N SER A 248 1.32 1.45 -17.10
CA SER A 248 1.81 1.88 -18.42
C SER A 248 1.83 3.40 -18.61
N ARG A 249 1.02 4.14 -17.82
CA ARG A 249 0.94 5.61 -17.90
C ARG A 249 1.91 6.33 -16.96
N ILE A 250 2.57 5.63 -16.03
CA ILE A 250 3.52 6.26 -15.11
C ILE A 250 4.70 6.84 -15.90
N ALA A 251 5.00 8.12 -15.65
CA ALA A 251 6.09 8.84 -16.29
C ALA A 251 7.32 9.04 -15.38
N ALA A 252 7.19 8.73 -14.10
CA ALA A 252 8.24 8.85 -13.09
C ALA A 252 9.00 7.52 -12.89
N PRO A 253 10.25 7.54 -12.39
CA PRO A 253 10.93 6.33 -11.93
C PRO A 253 10.11 5.54 -10.93
N VAL A 254 10.10 4.21 -11.05
CA VAL A 254 9.39 3.28 -10.19
C VAL A 254 10.38 2.33 -9.53
N LEU A 255 10.30 2.21 -8.21
CA LEU A 255 10.94 1.15 -7.45
C LEU A 255 9.86 0.20 -6.92
N ALA A 256 9.90 -1.05 -7.34
CA ALA A 256 9.04 -2.11 -6.82
C ALA A 256 9.84 -3.02 -5.91
N ILE A 257 9.43 -3.11 -4.63
CA ILE A 257 10.12 -3.89 -3.59
C ILE A 257 9.21 -5.06 -3.18
N PHE A 258 9.80 -6.26 -3.09
CA PHE A 258 9.10 -7.47 -2.63
C PHE A 258 9.97 -8.27 -1.68
N GLY A 259 9.31 -9.03 -0.79
CA GLY A 259 9.93 -10.12 -0.07
C GLY A 259 9.67 -11.46 -0.79
N ALA A 260 10.70 -12.31 -0.92
CA ALA A 260 10.51 -13.64 -1.52
C ALA A 260 9.76 -14.61 -0.59
N ALA A 261 9.74 -14.34 0.71
CA ALA A 261 8.95 -15.09 1.69
C ALA A 261 7.52 -14.54 1.89
N ASP A 262 7.09 -13.56 1.07
CA ASP A 262 5.75 -12.99 1.11
C ASP A 262 4.70 -14.04 0.75
N LYS A 263 3.77 -14.31 1.66
CA LYS A 263 2.65 -15.24 1.49
C LYS A 263 1.33 -14.54 1.16
N ILE A 264 1.36 -13.23 0.99
CA ILE A 264 0.18 -12.39 0.72
C ILE A 264 0.23 -11.87 -0.72
N THR A 265 1.37 -11.31 -1.14
CA THR A 265 1.57 -10.78 -2.50
C THR A 265 2.39 -11.75 -3.34
N PRO A 266 1.90 -12.17 -4.52
CA PRO A 266 2.67 -13.03 -5.43
C PRO A 266 3.79 -12.24 -6.11
N ALA A 267 4.97 -12.21 -5.46
CA ALA A 267 6.11 -11.41 -5.89
C ALA A 267 6.54 -11.71 -7.34
N GLU A 268 6.71 -12.99 -7.70
CA GLU A 268 7.13 -13.39 -9.05
C GLU A 268 6.15 -12.93 -10.13
N GLU A 269 4.84 -13.20 -9.94
CA GLU A 269 3.81 -12.78 -10.89
C GLU A 269 3.74 -11.25 -11.00
N SER A 270 3.86 -10.56 -9.84
CA SER A 270 3.87 -9.09 -9.80
C SER A 270 5.06 -8.51 -10.55
N VAL A 271 6.25 -9.08 -10.40
CA VAL A 271 7.45 -8.67 -11.15
C VAL A 271 7.27 -8.85 -12.65
N VAL A 272 6.70 -9.97 -13.08
CA VAL A 272 6.40 -10.22 -14.51
C VAL A 272 5.42 -9.17 -15.05
N ALA A 273 4.34 -8.88 -14.32
CA ALA A 273 3.34 -7.89 -14.73
C ALA A 273 3.92 -6.46 -14.78
N LEU A 274 4.71 -6.08 -13.77
CA LEU A 274 5.39 -4.78 -13.74
C LEU A 274 6.34 -4.60 -14.92
N ARG A 275 7.15 -5.62 -15.22
CA ARG A 275 8.08 -5.59 -16.38
C ARG A 275 7.37 -5.52 -17.72
N ALA A 276 6.15 -6.06 -17.80
CA ALA A 276 5.33 -5.99 -19.01
C ALA A 276 4.66 -4.63 -19.21
N ALA A 277 4.33 -3.92 -18.11
CA ALA A 277 3.53 -2.71 -18.16
C ALA A 277 4.34 -1.41 -18.04
N VAL A 278 5.36 -1.38 -17.18
CA VAL A 278 6.18 -0.18 -16.94
C VAL A 278 7.31 -0.12 -17.95
N ARG A 279 7.63 1.09 -18.44
CA ARG A 279 8.77 1.31 -19.32
C ARG A 279 10.07 0.84 -18.65
N PRO A 280 10.92 0.03 -19.32
CA PRO A 280 12.10 -0.59 -18.71
C PRO A 280 13.08 0.41 -18.08
N GLU A 281 13.24 1.58 -18.68
CA GLU A 281 14.13 2.63 -18.19
C GLU A 281 13.64 3.32 -16.90
N LEU A 282 12.37 3.16 -16.56
CA LEU A 282 11.78 3.72 -15.34
C LEU A 282 11.68 2.70 -14.21
N LEU A 283 11.76 1.40 -14.51
CA LEU A 283 11.48 0.34 -13.53
C LEU A 283 12.76 -0.19 -12.90
N GLN A 284 12.80 -0.14 -11.59
CA GLN A 284 13.73 -0.89 -10.76
C GLN A 284 12.95 -1.87 -9.89
N VAL A 285 13.41 -3.10 -9.82
CA VAL A 285 12.80 -4.16 -9.01
C VAL A 285 13.82 -4.69 -8.02
N GLU A 286 13.42 -4.80 -6.77
CA GLU A 286 14.20 -5.38 -5.70
C GLU A 286 13.41 -6.50 -5.03
N VAL A 287 14.00 -7.69 -4.90
CA VAL A 287 13.38 -8.83 -4.20
C VAL A 287 14.32 -9.29 -3.11
N PHE A 288 13.92 -9.13 -1.85
CA PHE A 288 14.70 -9.56 -0.69
C PHE A 288 14.40 -11.02 -0.37
N PRO A 289 15.41 -11.92 -0.39
CA PRO A 289 15.19 -13.37 -0.28
C PRO A 289 14.40 -13.80 0.96
N ASP A 290 14.70 -13.20 2.12
CA ASP A 290 14.15 -13.59 3.41
C ASP A 290 13.00 -12.67 3.89
N GLY A 291 12.63 -11.67 3.09
CA GLY A 291 11.60 -10.70 3.45
C GLY A 291 10.20 -11.29 3.36
N ASP A 292 9.39 -11.05 4.39
CA ASP A 292 7.95 -11.31 4.36
C ASP A 292 7.17 -10.16 3.68
N HIS A 293 5.85 -10.12 3.85
CA HIS A 293 4.98 -9.06 3.32
C HIS A 293 5.31 -7.64 3.81
N ARG A 294 5.94 -7.52 4.97
CA ARG A 294 6.39 -6.25 5.56
C ARG A 294 7.89 -6.01 5.40
N LEU A 295 8.58 -6.86 4.62
CA LEU A 295 10.04 -6.87 4.49
C LEU A 295 10.74 -7.16 5.83
N LEU A 296 10.06 -7.92 6.70
CA LEU A 296 10.60 -8.35 7.98
C LEU A 296 11.08 -9.80 7.89
N HIS A 297 12.05 -10.14 8.74
CA HIS A 297 12.55 -11.51 8.95
C HIS A 297 13.04 -11.69 10.38
N GLY A 298 13.28 -12.97 10.76
CA GLY A 298 13.87 -13.33 12.06
C GLY A 298 12.88 -13.30 13.22
N ASP A 299 13.42 -13.61 14.42
CA ASP A 299 12.71 -13.58 15.70
C ASP A 299 13.69 -13.03 16.76
N PRO A 300 13.46 -11.82 17.29
CA PRO A 300 12.37 -10.91 16.97
C PRO A 300 12.41 -10.39 15.52
N PRO A 301 11.24 -10.02 14.93
CA PRO A 301 11.18 -9.56 13.56
C PRO A 301 11.91 -8.21 13.40
N ARG A 302 12.72 -8.10 12.35
CA ARG A 302 13.44 -6.89 11.95
C ARG A 302 13.40 -6.75 10.43
N PHE A 303 13.59 -5.55 9.92
CA PHE A 303 13.71 -5.38 8.46
C PHE A 303 14.87 -6.18 7.90
N VAL A 304 14.70 -6.71 6.71
CA VAL A 304 15.78 -7.35 5.96
C VAL A 304 16.91 -6.36 5.69
N ASP A 305 18.15 -6.84 5.74
CA ASP A 305 19.33 -6.01 5.59
C ASP A 305 19.32 -5.27 4.24
N GLY A 306 19.62 -3.97 4.27
CA GLY A 306 19.66 -3.10 3.09
C GLY A 306 18.30 -2.56 2.62
N TYR A 307 17.17 -2.98 3.18
CA TYR A 307 15.85 -2.54 2.76
C TYR A 307 15.66 -1.02 2.92
N LEU A 308 15.93 -0.49 4.09
CA LEU A 308 15.78 0.95 4.37
C LEU A 308 16.73 1.79 3.51
N ASP A 309 18.00 1.36 3.38
CA ASP A 309 19.00 2.03 2.55
C ASP A 309 18.61 2.01 1.07
N ARG A 310 17.97 0.94 0.61
CA ARG A 310 17.47 0.83 -0.77
C ARG A 310 16.41 1.87 -1.07
N ILE A 311 15.50 2.11 -0.13
CA ILE A 311 14.47 3.15 -0.27
C ILE A 311 15.11 4.54 -0.34
N SER A 312 15.92 4.91 0.67
CA SER A 312 16.53 6.25 0.73
C SER A 312 17.45 6.51 -0.46
N SER A 313 18.25 5.54 -0.88
CA SER A 313 19.13 5.65 -2.06
C SER A 313 18.34 5.86 -3.35
N PHE A 314 17.20 5.18 -3.53
CA PHE A 314 16.34 5.39 -4.68
C PHE A 314 15.73 6.79 -4.70
N VAL A 315 15.21 7.26 -3.55
CA VAL A 315 14.66 8.62 -3.42
C VAL A 315 15.71 9.66 -3.81
N LEU A 316 16.88 9.59 -3.20
CA LEU A 316 17.97 10.55 -3.45
C LEU A 316 18.48 10.50 -4.89
N GLY A 317 18.60 9.31 -5.47
CA GLY A 317 18.99 9.12 -6.86
C GLY A 317 17.99 9.66 -7.86
N SER A 318 16.68 9.56 -7.56
CA SER A 318 15.59 10.05 -8.41
C SER A 318 15.44 11.58 -8.37
N CYS A 319 15.98 12.24 -7.36
CA CYS A 319 15.90 13.69 -7.17
C CYS A 319 17.16 14.43 -7.60
N SER A 320 18.22 13.71 -8.00
CA SER A 320 19.45 14.34 -8.49
C SER A 320 19.24 14.85 -9.93
N PRO A 321 19.70 16.08 -10.28
CA PRO A 321 19.62 16.56 -11.65
C PRO A 321 20.41 15.62 -12.59
N PRO A 322 19.91 15.32 -13.79
CA PRO A 322 20.64 14.52 -14.76
C PRO A 322 21.97 15.19 -15.10
N GLY A 323 23.10 14.57 -14.73
CA GLY A 323 24.43 14.95 -15.19
C GLY A 323 25.30 15.76 -14.24
N ARG A 324 25.75 15.14 -13.15
CA ARG A 324 27.14 15.28 -12.68
C ARG A 324 27.67 13.88 -12.39
N PRO A 325 28.61 13.34 -13.20
CA PRO A 325 29.33 12.16 -12.82
C PRO A 325 30.06 12.46 -11.49
N GLY A 326 29.87 11.59 -10.51
CA GLY A 326 30.44 11.72 -9.19
C GLY A 326 31.94 12.02 -9.28
N MET A 327 32.36 13.13 -8.72
CA MET A 327 33.76 13.31 -8.33
C MET A 327 33.99 12.33 -7.18
N ILE A 328 34.57 11.17 -7.53
CA ILE A 328 35.23 10.33 -6.56
C ILE A 328 36.41 11.15 -6.04
N ALA A 329 36.31 11.60 -4.78
CA ALA A 329 37.47 12.19 -4.09
C ALA A 329 38.52 11.09 -3.92
N ALA A 330 39.69 11.34 -4.46
CA ALA A 330 40.88 10.50 -4.28
C ALA A 330 41.44 10.64 -2.87
#